data_18ab0e8da11225367bfe2c7633fe4fa1
#
_entry.id   18ab0e8da11225367bfe2c7633fe4fa1
#
_cell.length_a   1.000
_cell.length_b   1.000
_cell.length_c   1.000
_cell.angle_alpha   90.00
_cell.angle_beta   90.00
_cell.angle_gamma   90.00
#
_symmetry.space_group_name_H-M   'P 1'
#
loop_
_entity.id
_entity.type
_entity.pdbx_description
1 polymer ?
#
loop_
_entity_poly.entity_id
_entity_poly.type
_entity_poly.pdbx_seq_one_letter_code
_entity_poly.pdbx_strand_id
1 'polypeptide(L)'
;EILSRFQLSMVKKIIFILYILVLVCMAAATIVEKSQGTDYAHAHYYGAWWFILIWAVLAALGAFYIIKRKVKCASTLALHLSFIIILLGALLTHVSAKRGMIHLRIGQPTDTYMAQDEEQGMKEEKLPFSLCLKKFEAKMHDGTNAVADYSSKFTVIDGDDKSEGEVSMNNIYSHRSYRLYQSSYDEDGKGSVLAINADPYGIPVTYTGYALLFISLVWMLFDPKGGYRKLLKSPLLKKGALMTALILSMGNIQTLHAESATGNLQNAVLPKETAEKFGELHILYNDRICPVQTFALDFCKKIYGARSYQGLTAEQVLSGWVFYGNTWANEPFIKIKSGEMKTAMNLPDYASLNTFFNREMGGYTIGQYVQEYYNGQQDKFHQQAADIDGKIQIIMELREGISLKVLPYTFTKNVKATKDHSFIKAGTTTWFSPVDKLPQAVEQQHALYIRNVFSLLNGDVKAGNTSRVNEFFVKMKKYQEVSSG
;
A
#
# COMPACT_ATOMS: atom_id res chain seq x y z
N GLU A 1 -34.76 41.48 -17.03
CA GLU A 1 -33.68 40.67 -17.55
C GLU A 1 -32.32 40.95 -16.91
N ILE A 2 -31.95 42.20 -16.69
CA ILE A 2 -30.71 42.65 -16.04
C ILE A 2 -30.62 42.13 -14.59
N LEU A 3 -31.69 42.26 -13.79
CA LEU A 3 -31.78 41.77 -12.42
C LEU A 3 -31.60 40.24 -12.35
N SER A 4 -32.19 39.52 -13.28
CA SER A 4 -32.07 38.05 -13.38
C SER A 4 -30.61 37.59 -13.73
N ARG A 5 -29.93 38.31 -14.63
CA ARG A 5 -28.52 38.08 -14.91
C ARG A 5 -27.57 38.36 -13.78
N PHE A 6 -27.87 39.47 -12.99
CA PHE A 6 -27.09 39.80 -11.83
C PHE A 6 -27.25 38.76 -10.70
N GLN A 7 -28.49 38.32 -10.45
CA GLN A 7 -28.77 37.25 -9.49
C GLN A 7 -28.04 35.92 -9.87
N LEU A 8 -28.07 35.57 -11.17
CA LEU A 8 -27.40 34.36 -11.66
C LEU A 8 -25.88 34.44 -11.53
N SER A 9 -25.30 35.64 -11.72
CA SER A 9 -23.87 35.87 -11.49
C SER A 9 -23.48 35.75 -10.03
N MET A 10 -24.30 36.26 -9.10
CA MET A 10 -24.08 36.11 -7.66
C MET A 10 -24.18 34.65 -7.22
N VAL A 11 -25.20 33.92 -7.66
CA VAL A 11 -25.34 32.48 -7.36
C VAL A 11 -24.13 31.69 -7.84
N LYS A 12 -23.61 31.96 -9.05
CA LYS A 12 -22.38 31.32 -9.53
C LYS A 12 -21.17 31.59 -8.65
N LYS A 13 -20.99 32.81 -8.14
CA LYS A 13 -19.91 33.16 -7.22
C LYS A 13 -20.04 32.42 -5.88
N ILE A 14 -21.26 32.34 -5.34
CA ILE A 14 -21.54 31.62 -4.09
C ILE A 14 -21.25 30.12 -4.26
N ILE A 15 -21.70 29.51 -5.35
CA ILE A 15 -21.39 28.09 -5.65
C ILE A 15 -19.87 27.87 -5.70
N PHE A 16 -19.13 28.77 -6.36
CA PHE A 16 -17.68 28.67 -6.45
C PHE A 16 -16.99 28.76 -5.07
N ILE A 17 -17.44 29.72 -4.23
CA ILE A 17 -16.91 29.88 -2.86
C ILE A 17 -17.21 28.64 -2.01
N LEU A 18 -18.45 28.12 -2.06
CA LEU A 18 -18.83 26.91 -1.33
C LEU A 18 -18.04 25.68 -1.80
N TYR A 19 -17.79 25.59 -3.11
CA TYR A 19 -16.99 24.51 -3.67
C TYR A 19 -15.53 24.55 -3.14
N ILE A 20 -14.92 25.73 -3.13
CA ILE A 20 -13.59 25.92 -2.54
C ILE A 20 -13.60 25.58 -1.05
N LEU A 21 -14.64 26.02 -0.31
CA LEU A 21 -14.79 25.69 1.10
C LEU A 21 -14.84 24.17 1.35
N VAL A 22 -15.63 23.43 0.55
CA VAL A 22 -15.69 21.97 0.62
C VAL A 22 -14.32 21.36 0.40
N LEU A 23 -13.58 21.79 -0.63
CA LEU A 23 -12.23 21.28 -0.91
C LEU A 23 -11.27 21.53 0.26
N VAL A 24 -11.31 22.70 0.87
CA VAL A 24 -10.49 23.03 2.06
C VAL A 24 -10.89 22.17 3.25
N CYS A 25 -12.19 21.99 3.50
CA CYS A 25 -12.69 21.13 4.58
C CYS A 25 -12.26 19.66 4.37
N MET A 26 -12.34 19.14 3.16
CA MET A 26 -11.90 17.77 2.86
C MET A 26 -10.38 17.60 3.04
N ALA A 27 -9.59 18.59 2.61
CA ALA A 27 -8.15 18.57 2.84
C ALA A 27 -7.80 18.62 4.33
N ALA A 28 -8.48 19.49 5.10
CA ALA A 28 -8.33 19.56 6.55
C ALA A 28 -8.74 18.25 7.23
N ALA A 29 -9.88 17.65 6.83
CA ALA A 29 -10.34 16.37 7.34
C ALA A 29 -9.30 15.26 7.12
N THR A 30 -8.68 15.19 5.95
CA THR A 30 -7.62 14.20 5.65
C THR A 30 -6.38 14.38 6.55
N ILE A 31 -6.00 15.62 6.87
CA ILE A 31 -4.90 15.90 7.79
C ILE A 31 -5.27 15.48 9.23
N VAL A 32 -6.49 15.79 9.65
CA VAL A 32 -7.01 15.43 10.97
C VAL A 32 -7.14 13.90 11.09
N GLU A 33 -7.63 13.22 10.06
CA GLU A 33 -7.72 11.76 10.03
C GLU A 33 -6.35 11.09 10.24
N LYS A 34 -5.29 11.64 9.64
CA LYS A 34 -3.92 11.15 9.85
C LYS A 34 -3.44 11.33 11.31
N SER A 35 -3.89 12.37 12.01
CA SER A 35 -3.40 12.71 13.36
C SER A 35 -4.28 12.17 14.49
N GLN A 36 -5.60 12.10 14.28
CA GLN A 36 -6.61 11.76 15.30
C GLN A 36 -7.33 10.43 15.01
N GLY A 37 -7.12 9.85 13.83
CA GLY A 37 -7.78 8.62 13.39
C GLY A 37 -9.07 8.83 12.61
N THR A 38 -9.53 7.75 11.97
CA THR A 38 -10.69 7.75 11.06
C THR A 38 -12.01 8.03 11.79
N ASP A 39 -12.19 7.48 12.99
CA ASP A 39 -13.43 7.66 13.77
C ASP A 39 -13.64 9.12 14.17
N TYR A 40 -12.57 9.79 14.60
CA TYR A 40 -12.61 11.22 14.93
C TYR A 40 -12.94 12.07 13.69
N ALA A 41 -12.28 11.80 12.56
CA ALA A 41 -12.52 12.53 11.32
C ALA A 41 -13.95 12.29 10.79
N HIS A 42 -14.49 11.09 10.94
CA HIS A 42 -15.88 10.79 10.60
C HIS A 42 -16.87 11.57 11.46
N ALA A 43 -16.72 11.54 12.78
CA ALA A 43 -17.62 12.21 13.70
C ALA A 43 -17.62 13.74 13.55
N HIS A 44 -16.45 14.36 13.34
CA HIS A 44 -16.31 15.83 13.38
C HIS A 44 -16.31 16.50 12.00
N TYR A 45 -16.08 15.77 10.92
CA TYR A 45 -16.01 16.29 9.56
C TYR A 45 -16.98 15.58 8.62
N TYR A 46 -16.72 14.32 8.24
CA TYR A 46 -17.46 13.66 7.17
C TYR A 46 -18.92 13.38 7.51
N GLY A 47 -19.23 12.99 8.77
CA GLY A 47 -20.58 12.78 9.28
C GLY A 47 -21.20 13.99 9.98
N ALA A 48 -20.46 15.09 10.15
CA ALA A 48 -20.92 16.25 10.88
C ALA A 48 -22.08 16.97 10.16
N TRP A 49 -23.12 17.37 10.89
CA TRP A 49 -24.31 18.03 10.36
C TRP A 49 -24.00 19.30 9.54
N TRP A 50 -23.00 20.09 9.96
CA TRP A 50 -22.59 21.29 9.26
C TRP A 50 -21.99 20.99 7.88
N PHE A 51 -21.24 19.89 7.73
CA PHE A 51 -20.66 19.48 6.47
C PHE A 51 -21.73 18.95 5.51
N ILE A 52 -22.68 18.17 6.04
CA ILE A 52 -23.86 17.72 5.28
C ILE A 52 -24.68 18.93 4.79
N LEU A 53 -24.86 19.94 5.64
CA LEU A 53 -25.56 21.16 5.27
C LEU A 53 -24.87 21.91 4.12
N ILE A 54 -23.55 22.04 4.16
CA ILE A 54 -22.78 22.67 3.06
C ILE A 54 -23.02 21.94 1.74
N TRP A 55 -22.99 20.61 1.73
CA TRP A 55 -23.29 19.81 0.57
C TRP A 55 -24.74 19.96 0.08
N ALA A 56 -25.69 20.00 1.00
CA ALA A 56 -27.11 20.19 0.65
C ALA A 56 -27.36 21.57 0.01
N VAL A 57 -26.76 22.63 0.59
CA VAL A 57 -26.85 23.98 0.04
C VAL A 57 -26.18 24.07 -1.33
N LEU A 58 -25.01 23.46 -1.49
CA LEU A 58 -24.29 23.41 -2.76
C LEU A 58 -25.13 22.70 -3.85
N ALA A 59 -25.74 21.56 -3.51
CA ALA A 59 -26.60 20.81 -4.43
C ALA A 59 -27.85 21.61 -4.81
N ALA A 60 -28.53 22.26 -3.83
CA ALA A 60 -29.71 23.09 -4.08
C ALA A 60 -29.40 24.30 -4.95
N LEU A 61 -28.30 25.01 -4.68
CA LEU A 61 -27.87 26.16 -5.50
C LEU A 61 -27.44 25.73 -6.89
N GLY A 62 -26.79 24.56 -7.02
CA GLY A 62 -26.43 23.96 -8.31
C GLY A 62 -27.66 23.65 -9.15
N ALA A 63 -28.65 22.96 -8.56
CA ALA A 63 -29.92 22.66 -9.22
C ALA A 63 -30.68 23.95 -9.63
N PHE A 64 -30.78 24.92 -8.73
CA PHE A 64 -31.36 26.21 -9.02
C PHE A 64 -30.68 26.93 -10.19
N TYR A 65 -29.34 26.96 -10.20
CA TYR A 65 -28.55 27.57 -11.27
C TYR A 65 -28.82 26.91 -12.63
N ILE A 66 -28.86 25.58 -12.69
CA ILE A 66 -29.11 24.80 -13.90
C ILE A 66 -30.51 25.08 -14.45
N ILE A 67 -31.54 25.08 -13.60
CA ILE A 67 -32.92 25.34 -13.96
C ILE A 67 -33.05 26.78 -14.49
N LYS A 68 -32.53 27.76 -13.79
CA LYS A 68 -32.61 29.18 -14.21
C LYS A 68 -31.84 29.46 -15.50
N ARG A 69 -30.71 28.79 -15.72
CA ARG A 69 -29.90 28.93 -16.93
C ARG A 69 -30.52 28.24 -18.15
N LYS A 70 -31.59 27.45 -17.94
CA LYS A 70 -32.25 26.67 -19.00
C LYS A 70 -31.25 25.86 -19.85
N VAL A 71 -30.42 25.07 -19.17
CA VAL A 71 -29.44 24.18 -19.84
C VAL A 71 -30.17 23.22 -20.76
N LYS A 72 -29.91 23.35 -22.08
CA LYS A 72 -30.59 22.55 -23.11
C LYS A 72 -29.84 21.27 -23.48
N CYS A 73 -28.62 21.10 -23.03
CA CYS A 73 -27.80 19.93 -23.32
C CYS A 73 -28.17 18.78 -22.37
N ALA A 74 -28.81 17.75 -22.92
CA ALA A 74 -29.35 16.65 -22.15
C ALA A 74 -28.25 15.84 -21.44
N SER A 75 -27.10 15.63 -22.08
CA SER A 75 -25.94 14.94 -21.47
C SER A 75 -25.41 15.70 -20.27
N THR A 76 -25.33 17.03 -20.31
CA THR A 76 -24.93 17.87 -19.21
C THR A 76 -25.95 17.83 -18.07
N LEU A 77 -27.26 17.84 -18.41
CA LEU A 77 -28.31 17.76 -17.41
C LEU A 77 -28.29 16.38 -16.68
N ALA A 78 -28.11 15.30 -17.43
CA ALA A 78 -27.98 13.94 -16.87
C ALA A 78 -26.78 13.83 -15.93
N LEU A 79 -25.65 14.43 -16.29
CA LEU A 79 -24.45 14.48 -15.44
C LEU A 79 -24.73 15.16 -14.09
N HIS A 80 -25.37 16.31 -14.08
CA HIS A 80 -25.67 17.00 -12.83
C HIS A 80 -26.76 16.29 -12.00
N LEU A 81 -27.74 15.68 -12.67
CA LEU A 81 -28.74 14.87 -11.99
C LEU A 81 -28.12 13.65 -11.30
N SER A 82 -27.12 13.01 -11.95
CA SER A 82 -26.42 11.89 -11.33
C SER A 82 -25.71 12.27 -10.03
N PHE A 83 -25.08 13.45 -9.96
CA PHE A 83 -24.48 13.93 -8.71
C PHE A 83 -25.52 14.16 -7.61
N ILE A 84 -26.70 14.72 -7.96
CA ILE A 84 -27.77 14.91 -6.97
C ILE A 84 -28.27 13.54 -6.45
N ILE A 85 -28.42 12.56 -7.32
CA ILE A 85 -28.83 11.21 -6.93
C ILE A 85 -27.77 10.55 -6.04
N ILE A 86 -26.47 10.70 -6.35
CA ILE A 86 -25.37 10.19 -5.53
C ILE A 86 -25.39 10.84 -4.14
N LEU A 87 -25.54 12.17 -4.06
CA LEU A 87 -25.61 12.88 -2.79
C LEU A 87 -26.85 12.47 -1.97
N LEU A 88 -27.99 12.25 -2.63
CA LEU A 88 -29.19 11.73 -1.98
C LEU A 88 -28.96 10.32 -1.44
N GLY A 89 -28.30 9.46 -2.21
CA GLY A 89 -27.94 8.11 -1.76
C GLY A 89 -26.97 8.15 -0.57
N ALA A 90 -25.97 9.02 -0.60
CA ALA A 90 -25.04 9.21 0.53
C ALA A 90 -25.78 9.70 1.80
N LEU A 91 -26.74 10.62 1.66
CA LEU A 91 -27.59 11.07 2.78
C LEU A 91 -28.45 9.93 3.33
N LEU A 92 -29.05 9.12 2.45
CA LEU A 92 -29.81 7.94 2.87
C LEU A 92 -28.94 6.93 3.62
N THR A 93 -27.73 6.66 3.13
CA THR A 93 -26.74 5.83 3.84
C THR A 93 -26.44 6.38 5.22
N HIS A 94 -26.17 7.70 5.32
CA HIS A 94 -25.85 8.34 6.60
C HIS A 94 -26.99 8.18 7.63
N VAL A 95 -28.24 8.27 7.19
CA VAL A 95 -29.42 8.21 8.08
C VAL A 95 -29.86 6.76 8.37
N SER A 96 -29.70 5.84 7.41
CA SER A 96 -30.35 4.52 7.51
C SER A 96 -29.38 3.34 7.62
N ALA A 97 -28.09 3.52 7.33
CA ALA A 97 -27.15 2.41 7.39
C ALA A 97 -26.83 2.02 8.83
N LYS A 98 -26.80 0.72 9.07
CA LYS A 98 -26.37 0.13 10.34
C LYS A 98 -25.03 -0.58 10.11
N ARG A 99 -24.08 -0.32 10.98
CA ARG A 99 -22.74 -0.93 10.96
C ARG A 99 -22.48 -1.65 12.27
N GLY A 100 -21.73 -2.74 12.21
CA GLY A 100 -21.39 -3.47 13.42
C GLY A 100 -20.46 -4.64 13.13
N MET A 101 -20.27 -5.47 14.14
CA MET A 101 -19.43 -6.67 14.06
C MET A 101 -20.19 -7.88 14.61
N ILE A 102 -20.04 -9.02 13.95
CA ILE A 102 -20.54 -10.31 14.42
C ILE A 102 -19.36 -11.25 14.64
N HIS A 103 -19.33 -11.90 15.79
CA HIS A 103 -18.36 -12.93 16.13
C HIS A 103 -19.00 -14.31 15.91
N LEU A 104 -18.41 -15.09 15.02
CA LEU A 104 -18.87 -16.42 14.65
C LEU A 104 -17.92 -17.48 15.20
N ARG A 105 -18.46 -18.54 15.79
CA ARG A 105 -17.69 -19.73 16.20
C ARG A 105 -18.15 -20.96 15.41
N ILE A 106 -17.22 -21.89 15.13
CA ILE A 106 -17.53 -23.10 14.37
C ILE A 106 -18.63 -23.89 15.05
N GLY A 107 -19.68 -24.21 14.28
CA GLY A 107 -20.83 -25.01 14.71
C GLY A 107 -21.84 -24.29 15.60
N GLN A 108 -21.66 -23.00 15.91
CA GLN A 108 -22.60 -22.21 16.72
C GLN A 108 -23.39 -21.25 15.83
N PRO A 109 -24.70 -21.42 15.68
CA PRO A 109 -25.54 -20.44 15.00
C PRO A 109 -25.62 -19.14 15.81
N THR A 110 -25.42 -18.02 15.17
CA THR A 110 -25.45 -16.67 15.78
C THR A 110 -26.32 -15.76 14.93
N ASP A 111 -27.27 -15.07 15.56
CA ASP A 111 -28.17 -14.10 14.94
C ASP A 111 -28.01 -12.68 15.53
N THR A 112 -27.08 -12.50 16.47
CA THR A 112 -26.83 -11.23 17.13
C THR A 112 -25.49 -10.64 16.72
N TYR A 113 -25.43 -9.33 16.57
CA TYR A 113 -24.24 -8.60 16.26
C TYR A 113 -24.13 -7.32 17.11
N MET A 114 -22.93 -6.84 17.34
CA MET A 114 -22.67 -5.59 18.04
C MET A 114 -22.76 -4.45 17.03
N ALA A 115 -23.85 -3.70 17.04
CA ALA A 115 -24.04 -2.50 16.25
C ALA A 115 -23.30 -1.31 16.86
N GLN A 116 -22.69 -0.49 16.01
CA GLN A 116 -22.07 0.77 16.43
C GLN A 116 -23.15 1.86 16.45
N ASP A 117 -23.46 2.39 17.62
CA ASP A 117 -24.37 3.53 17.83
C ASP A 117 -23.55 4.78 18.16
N GLU A 118 -23.79 5.89 17.46
CA GLU A 118 -23.04 7.14 17.64
C GLU A 118 -23.25 7.76 19.03
N GLU A 119 -24.42 7.51 19.69
CA GLU A 119 -24.77 8.10 20.99
C GLU A 119 -24.54 7.15 22.18
N GLN A 120 -24.72 5.83 21.98
CA GLN A 120 -24.72 4.82 23.05
C GLN A 120 -23.53 3.85 23.01
N GLY A 121 -22.63 3.97 22.03
CA GLY A 121 -21.51 3.06 21.86
C GLY A 121 -21.93 1.74 21.18
N MET A 122 -21.51 0.60 21.73
CA MET A 122 -21.82 -0.73 21.18
C MET A 122 -23.14 -1.24 21.73
N LYS A 123 -24.10 -1.57 20.83
CA LYS A 123 -25.41 -2.13 21.16
C LYS A 123 -25.61 -3.45 20.46
N GLU A 124 -26.16 -4.43 21.19
CA GLU A 124 -26.53 -5.71 20.61
C GLU A 124 -27.81 -5.58 19.77
N GLU A 125 -27.74 -5.95 18.50
CA GLU A 125 -28.86 -6.00 17.57
C GLU A 125 -28.98 -7.38 16.94
N LYS A 126 -30.21 -7.74 16.49
CA LYS A 126 -30.49 -9.02 15.83
C LYS A 126 -30.50 -8.90 14.31
N LEU A 127 -29.90 -9.91 13.67
CA LEU A 127 -30.06 -10.14 12.25
C LEU A 127 -31.39 -10.84 11.97
N PRO A 128 -32.03 -10.63 10.81
CA PRO A 128 -33.23 -11.36 10.41
C PRO A 128 -32.93 -12.79 9.91
N PHE A 129 -31.70 -13.27 10.06
CA PHE A 129 -31.20 -14.61 9.73
C PHE A 129 -30.07 -14.98 10.68
N SER A 130 -29.74 -16.27 10.76
CA SER A 130 -28.59 -16.72 11.56
C SER A 130 -27.44 -17.14 10.67
N LEU A 131 -26.20 -16.96 11.19
CA LEU A 131 -24.97 -17.39 10.57
C LEU A 131 -24.32 -18.48 11.40
N CYS A 132 -23.91 -19.58 10.78
CA CYS A 132 -23.19 -20.66 11.45
C CYS A 132 -21.86 -20.90 10.73
N LEU A 133 -20.74 -20.56 11.38
CA LEU A 133 -19.41 -20.77 10.83
C LEU A 133 -19.14 -22.28 10.66
N LYS A 134 -18.79 -22.71 9.45
CA LYS A 134 -18.37 -24.09 9.14
C LYS A 134 -16.87 -24.24 9.21
N LYS A 135 -16.13 -23.29 8.64
CA LYS A 135 -14.67 -23.35 8.53
C LYS A 135 -14.08 -21.96 8.39
N PHE A 136 -12.98 -21.73 9.09
CA PHE A 136 -12.08 -20.61 8.85
C PHE A 136 -10.77 -21.14 8.27
N GLU A 137 -10.26 -20.48 7.25
CA GLU A 137 -9.00 -20.84 6.58
C GLU A 137 -8.15 -19.58 6.37
N ALA A 138 -6.91 -19.62 6.86
CA ALA A 138 -5.89 -18.69 6.44
C ALA A 138 -5.11 -19.33 5.27
N LYS A 139 -5.29 -18.80 4.06
CA LYS A 139 -4.55 -19.24 2.87
C LYS A 139 -3.20 -18.56 2.86
N MET A 140 -2.14 -19.33 2.79
CA MET A 140 -0.78 -18.81 2.71
C MET A 140 -0.40 -18.57 1.24
N HIS A 141 0.52 -17.62 1.01
CA HIS A 141 1.20 -17.53 -0.27
C HIS A 141 2.06 -18.77 -0.50
N ASP A 142 2.07 -19.28 -1.71
CA ASP A 142 2.85 -20.46 -2.05
C ASP A 142 4.32 -20.28 -1.69
N GLY A 143 4.85 -21.22 -0.90
CA GLY A 143 6.24 -21.21 -0.44
C GLY A 143 6.58 -20.22 0.68
N THR A 144 5.58 -19.58 1.32
CA THR A 144 5.79 -18.63 2.42
C THR A 144 4.88 -18.92 3.61
N ASN A 145 5.20 -18.31 4.77
CA ASN A 145 4.31 -18.30 5.95
C ASN A 145 3.44 -17.03 6.00
N ALA A 146 3.46 -16.22 4.94
CA ALA A 146 2.62 -15.05 4.87
C ALA A 146 1.22 -15.40 4.40
N VAL A 147 0.24 -14.83 5.05
CA VAL A 147 -1.16 -15.07 4.72
C VAL A 147 -1.52 -14.31 3.44
N ALA A 148 -1.97 -15.04 2.44
CA ALA A 148 -2.46 -14.50 1.18
C ALA A 148 -3.93 -14.05 1.27
N ASP A 149 -4.74 -14.79 2.02
CA ASP A 149 -6.17 -14.51 2.18
C ASP A 149 -6.70 -15.16 3.46
N TYR A 150 -7.69 -14.54 4.08
CA TYR A 150 -8.49 -15.10 5.15
C TYR A 150 -9.87 -15.39 4.60
N SER A 151 -10.33 -16.64 4.70
CA SER A 151 -11.63 -17.08 4.20
C SER A 151 -12.45 -17.70 5.31
N SER A 152 -13.68 -17.23 5.46
CA SER A 152 -14.69 -17.79 6.38
C SER A 152 -15.84 -18.38 5.58
N LYS A 153 -16.05 -19.68 5.72
CA LYS A 153 -17.19 -20.41 5.13
C LYS A 153 -18.24 -20.65 6.18
N PHE A 154 -19.47 -20.28 5.90
CA PHE A 154 -20.58 -20.36 6.83
C PHE A 154 -21.88 -20.76 6.14
N THR A 155 -22.83 -21.24 6.92
CA THR A 155 -24.22 -21.45 6.48
C THR A 155 -25.06 -20.26 6.93
N VAL A 156 -25.84 -19.70 6.03
CA VAL A 156 -26.90 -18.75 6.31
C VAL A 156 -28.19 -19.52 6.51
N ILE A 157 -28.87 -19.28 7.62
CA ILE A 157 -30.14 -19.90 7.99
C ILE A 157 -31.19 -18.80 8.03
N ASP A 158 -32.07 -18.78 7.05
CA ASP A 158 -33.12 -17.77 6.87
C ASP A 158 -34.51 -18.43 6.85
N GLY A 159 -35.10 -18.58 8.05
CA GLY A 159 -36.28 -19.41 8.24
C GLY A 159 -35.99 -20.89 7.93
N ASP A 160 -36.71 -21.46 6.96
CA ASP A 160 -36.50 -22.86 6.51
C ASP A 160 -35.37 -22.97 5.44
N ASP A 161 -34.98 -21.86 4.84
CA ASP A 161 -33.95 -21.83 3.80
C ASP A 161 -32.55 -21.87 4.39
N LYS A 162 -31.68 -22.72 3.82
CA LYS A 162 -30.25 -22.81 4.16
C LYS A 162 -29.42 -22.62 2.90
N SER A 163 -28.53 -21.67 2.95
CA SER A 163 -27.56 -21.41 1.87
C SER A 163 -26.14 -21.35 2.39
N GLU A 164 -25.18 -21.68 1.54
CA GLU A 164 -23.77 -21.55 1.89
C GLU A 164 -23.22 -20.19 1.46
N GLY A 165 -22.41 -19.58 2.32
CA GLY A 165 -21.74 -18.33 2.06
C GLY A 165 -20.24 -18.45 2.33
N GLU A 166 -19.45 -17.68 1.60
CA GLU A 166 -18.03 -17.51 1.82
C GLU A 166 -17.68 -16.02 1.76
N VAL A 167 -16.88 -15.57 2.72
CA VAL A 167 -16.34 -14.24 2.74
C VAL A 167 -14.81 -14.32 2.89
N SER A 168 -14.10 -13.48 2.17
CA SER A 168 -12.64 -13.36 2.29
C SER A 168 -12.20 -11.91 2.27
N MET A 169 -10.88 -11.64 2.39
CA MET A 169 -10.36 -10.27 2.41
C MET A 169 -10.80 -9.44 1.19
N ASN A 170 -10.92 -10.09 0.03
CA ASN A 170 -11.26 -9.44 -1.24
C ASN A 170 -12.63 -9.85 -1.81
N ASN A 171 -13.36 -10.73 -1.12
CA ASN A 171 -14.66 -11.21 -1.56
C ASN A 171 -15.69 -11.02 -0.46
N ILE A 172 -16.62 -10.09 -0.67
CA ILE A 172 -17.72 -9.81 0.26
C ILE A 172 -18.87 -10.76 0.02
N TYR A 173 -19.58 -11.12 1.09
CA TYR A 173 -20.84 -11.85 0.98
C TYR A 173 -22.02 -10.91 1.23
N SER A 174 -23.07 -11.03 0.43
CA SER A 174 -24.28 -10.22 0.58
C SER A 174 -25.51 -11.10 0.69
N HIS A 175 -26.31 -10.89 1.74
CA HIS A 175 -27.60 -11.54 1.92
C HIS A 175 -28.66 -10.51 2.31
N ARG A 176 -29.76 -10.46 1.56
CA ARG A 176 -30.74 -9.36 1.65
C ARG A 176 -30.02 -7.99 1.49
N SER A 177 -30.17 -7.07 2.47
CA SER A 177 -29.49 -5.76 2.49
C SER A 177 -28.23 -5.73 3.36
N TYR A 178 -27.80 -6.89 3.88
CA TYR A 178 -26.63 -7.03 4.74
C TYR A 178 -25.43 -7.44 3.92
N ARG A 179 -24.30 -6.75 4.11
CA ARG A 179 -23.00 -7.07 3.53
C ARG A 179 -22.05 -7.47 4.64
N LEU A 180 -21.38 -8.60 4.45
CA LEU A 180 -20.42 -9.16 5.40
C LEU A 180 -19.01 -9.03 4.81
N TYR A 181 -18.06 -8.60 5.66
CA TYR A 181 -16.67 -8.42 5.32
C TYR A 181 -15.79 -9.15 6.33
N GLN A 182 -14.73 -9.79 5.88
CA GLN A 182 -13.73 -10.38 6.78
C GLN A 182 -13.01 -9.27 7.55
N SER A 183 -13.06 -9.31 8.89
CA SER A 183 -12.43 -8.31 9.75
C SER A 183 -11.26 -8.89 10.53
N SER A 184 -11.51 -9.87 11.39
CA SER A 184 -10.49 -10.53 12.19
C SER A 184 -10.85 -11.99 12.43
N TYR A 185 -10.04 -12.70 13.22
CA TYR A 185 -10.27 -14.11 13.56
C TYR A 185 -9.70 -14.42 14.94
N ASP A 186 -10.13 -15.53 15.53
CA ASP A 186 -9.62 -15.97 16.81
C ASP A 186 -8.27 -16.72 16.63
N GLU A 187 -7.36 -16.54 17.58
CA GLU A 187 -6.02 -17.17 17.53
C GLU A 187 -6.08 -18.70 17.48
N ASP A 188 -7.17 -19.31 18.01
CA ASP A 188 -7.38 -20.75 17.98
C ASP A 188 -7.85 -21.28 16.59
N GLY A 189 -8.05 -20.38 15.61
CA GLY A 189 -8.53 -20.70 14.27
C GLY A 189 -9.96 -21.24 14.21
N LYS A 190 -10.73 -21.17 15.32
CA LYS A 190 -12.10 -21.70 15.41
C LYS A 190 -13.18 -20.62 15.41
N GLY A 191 -12.78 -19.36 15.35
CA GLY A 191 -13.68 -18.23 15.28
C GLY A 191 -13.28 -17.22 14.23
N SER A 192 -14.27 -16.46 13.77
CA SER A 192 -14.08 -15.37 12.81
C SER A 192 -14.96 -14.19 13.18
N VAL A 193 -14.42 -12.99 13.06
CA VAL A 193 -15.16 -11.74 13.25
C VAL A 193 -15.42 -11.12 11.90
N LEU A 194 -16.69 -10.92 11.58
CA LEU A 194 -17.11 -10.28 10.34
C LEU A 194 -17.67 -8.89 10.64
N ALA A 195 -17.25 -7.89 9.86
CA ALA A 195 -17.91 -6.59 9.85
C ALA A 195 -19.20 -6.66 9.05
N ILE A 196 -20.26 -6.05 9.58
CA ILE A 196 -21.58 -5.99 8.98
C ILE A 196 -21.87 -4.55 8.54
N ASN A 197 -22.41 -4.41 7.33
CA ASN A 197 -22.99 -3.16 6.86
C ASN A 197 -24.37 -3.45 6.25
N ALA A 198 -25.41 -2.90 6.87
CA ALA A 198 -26.78 -2.97 6.38
C ALA A 198 -27.19 -1.59 5.85
N ASP A 199 -27.34 -1.47 4.56
CA ASP A 199 -27.79 -0.24 3.89
C ASP A 199 -28.80 -0.56 2.79
N PRO A 200 -30.08 -0.69 3.17
CA PRO A 200 -31.12 -1.08 2.23
C PRO A 200 -31.50 0.00 1.21
N TYR A 201 -31.29 1.28 1.53
CA TYR A 201 -31.76 2.40 0.74
C TYR A 201 -30.64 3.18 0.06
N GLY A 202 -29.58 3.51 0.79
CA GLY A 202 -28.52 4.38 0.29
C GLY A 202 -27.71 3.74 -0.85
N ILE A 203 -27.32 2.48 -0.69
CA ILE A 203 -26.54 1.75 -1.71
C ILE A 203 -27.27 1.66 -3.04
N PRO A 204 -28.53 1.22 -3.15
CA PRO A 204 -29.23 1.16 -4.42
C PRO A 204 -29.36 2.52 -5.11
N VAL A 205 -29.67 3.57 -4.35
CA VAL A 205 -29.79 4.93 -4.87
C VAL A 205 -28.45 5.45 -5.38
N THR A 206 -27.37 5.26 -4.59
CA THR A 206 -26.01 5.67 -4.99
C THR A 206 -25.54 4.95 -6.25
N TYR A 207 -25.78 3.64 -6.36
CA TYR A 207 -25.40 2.88 -7.56
C TYR A 207 -26.20 3.30 -8.77
N THR A 208 -27.49 3.63 -8.62
CA THR A 208 -28.29 4.23 -9.71
C THR A 208 -27.66 5.54 -10.16
N GLY A 209 -27.21 6.37 -9.22
CA GLY A 209 -26.47 7.61 -9.50
C GLY A 209 -25.16 7.37 -10.25
N TYR A 210 -24.37 6.37 -9.85
CA TYR A 210 -23.14 5.98 -10.55
C TYR A 210 -23.38 5.45 -11.95
N ALA A 211 -24.40 4.62 -12.15
CA ALA A 211 -24.78 4.14 -13.48
C ALA A 211 -25.17 5.31 -14.40
N LEU A 212 -25.99 6.25 -13.91
CA LEU A 212 -26.36 7.46 -14.66
C LEU A 212 -25.15 8.36 -14.91
N LEU A 213 -24.23 8.49 -13.97
CA LEU A 213 -22.99 9.24 -14.12
C LEU A 213 -22.15 8.65 -15.26
N PHE A 214 -21.93 7.34 -15.24
CA PHE A 214 -21.16 6.67 -16.29
C PHE A 214 -21.81 6.85 -17.67
N ILE A 215 -23.12 6.61 -17.79
CA ILE A 215 -23.88 6.79 -19.02
C ILE A 215 -23.78 8.25 -19.50
N SER A 216 -23.93 9.22 -18.61
CA SER A 216 -23.88 10.65 -18.95
C SER A 216 -22.49 11.09 -19.43
N LEU A 217 -21.41 10.55 -18.83
CA LEU A 217 -20.03 10.81 -19.24
C LEU A 217 -19.77 10.26 -20.67
N VAL A 218 -20.17 9.02 -20.92
CA VAL A 218 -20.06 8.42 -22.25
C VAL A 218 -20.90 9.22 -23.26
N TRP A 219 -22.15 9.55 -22.92
CA TRP A 219 -23.01 10.37 -23.76
C TRP A 219 -22.39 11.74 -24.09
N MET A 220 -21.76 12.39 -23.12
CA MET A 220 -21.13 13.71 -23.30
C MET A 220 -19.97 13.70 -24.32
N LEU A 221 -19.31 12.54 -24.52
CA LEU A 221 -18.28 12.36 -25.54
C LEU A 221 -18.88 12.40 -26.96
N PHE A 222 -20.10 11.90 -27.13
CA PHE A 222 -20.76 11.78 -28.44
C PHE A 222 -21.77 12.90 -28.74
N ASP A 223 -22.21 13.65 -27.72
CA ASP A 223 -23.23 14.72 -27.88
C ASP A 223 -22.71 15.88 -28.76
N PRO A 224 -23.28 16.09 -29.97
CA PRO A 224 -22.84 17.15 -30.87
C PRO A 224 -23.00 18.56 -30.29
N LYS A 225 -23.99 18.72 -29.37
CA LYS A 225 -24.30 20.00 -28.70
C LYS A 225 -23.53 20.16 -27.40
N GLY A 226 -22.82 19.13 -26.97
CA GLY A 226 -22.06 19.10 -25.74
C GLY A 226 -20.86 20.04 -25.69
N GLY A 227 -20.51 20.48 -24.49
CA GLY A 227 -19.36 21.36 -24.25
C GLY A 227 -18.04 20.70 -24.66
N TYR A 228 -17.91 19.39 -24.49
CA TYR A 228 -16.72 18.62 -24.84
C TYR A 228 -16.39 18.70 -26.35
N ARG A 229 -17.36 18.44 -27.20
CA ARG A 229 -17.17 18.54 -28.66
C ARG A 229 -16.91 19.97 -29.14
N LYS A 230 -17.50 20.97 -28.46
CA LYS A 230 -17.20 22.39 -28.74
C LYS A 230 -15.77 22.72 -28.32
N LEU A 231 -15.30 22.19 -27.21
CA LEU A 231 -13.94 22.38 -26.72
C LEU A 231 -12.93 21.73 -27.68
N LEU A 232 -13.15 20.50 -28.13
CA LEU A 232 -12.29 19.82 -29.10
C LEU A 232 -12.15 20.58 -30.42
N LYS A 233 -13.19 21.31 -30.82
CA LYS A 233 -13.17 22.16 -32.04
C LYS A 233 -12.57 23.55 -31.81
N SER A 234 -12.21 23.89 -30.55
CA SER A 234 -11.67 25.20 -30.19
C SER A 234 -10.26 25.41 -30.73
N PRO A 235 -9.95 26.55 -31.34
CA PRO A 235 -8.59 26.88 -31.76
C PRO A 235 -7.56 26.92 -30.60
N LEU A 236 -8.05 27.17 -29.38
CA LEU A 236 -7.23 27.19 -28.17
C LEU A 236 -6.63 25.83 -27.85
N LEU A 237 -7.34 24.73 -28.12
CA LEU A 237 -6.83 23.37 -27.91
C LEU A 237 -5.74 23.01 -28.93
N LYS A 238 -5.82 23.47 -30.16
CA LYS A 238 -4.74 23.26 -31.13
C LYS A 238 -3.45 23.97 -30.72
N LYS A 239 -3.56 25.17 -30.12
CA LYS A 239 -2.40 25.88 -29.53
C LYS A 239 -1.92 25.25 -28.22
N GLY A 240 -2.83 24.76 -27.37
CA GLY A 240 -2.51 24.09 -26.10
C GLY A 240 -1.89 22.71 -26.29
N ALA A 241 -2.34 21.91 -27.25
CA ALA A 241 -1.74 20.62 -27.58
C ALA A 241 -0.27 20.76 -28.02
N LEU A 242 0.05 21.86 -28.76
CA LEU A 242 1.44 22.21 -29.07
C LEU A 242 2.26 22.57 -27.83
N MET A 243 1.68 23.32 -26.89
CA MET A 243 2.33 23.65 -25.61
C MET A 243 2.51 22.39 -24.71
N THR A 244 1.51 21.51 -24.64
CA THR A 244 1.59 20.26 -23.89
C THR A 244 2.60 19.29 -24.51
N ALA A 245 2.64 19.19 -25.85
CA ALA A 245 3.68 18.44 -26.55
C ALA A 245 5.08 19.05 -26.34
N LEU A 246 5.18 20.38 -26.28
CA LEU A 246 6.43 21.08 -25.98
C LEU A 246 6.86 20.83 -24.51
N ILE A 247 5.94 20.86 -23.54
CA ILE A 247 6.21 20.55 -22.13
C ILE A 247 6.58 19.08 -21.95
N LEU A 248 5.92 18.15 -22.63
CA LEU A 248 6.26 16.72 -22.63
C LEU A 248 7.59 16.44 -23.33
N SER A 249 7.93 17.20 -24.38
CA SER A 249 9.25 17.09 -25.02
C SER A 249 10.38 17.76 -24.21
N MET A 250 10.04 18.76 -23.38
CA MET A 250 10.96 19.35 -22.40
C MET A 250 11.05 18.55 -21.11
N GLY A 251 10.13 17.59 -20.88
CA GLY A 251 10.13 16.65 -19.74
C GLY A 251 11.25 15.61 -19.76
N ASN A 252 12.07 15.56 -20.81
CA ASN A 252 13.41 14.99 -20.76
C ASN A 252 14.41 16.00 -20.17
N ILE A 253 14.07 16.53 -18.99
CA ILE A 253 15.08 17.16 -18.14
C ILE A 253 15.93 16.02 -17.65
N GLN A 254 17.05 15.81 -18.32
CA GLN A 254 18.20 15.17 -17.77
C GLN A 254 18.43 15.83 -16.41
N THR A 255 18.26 15.05 -15.34
CA THR A 255 18.74 15.44 -14.03
C THR A 255 20.19 15.84 -14.23
N LEU A 256 20.48 17.11 -14.01
CA LEU A 256 21.85 17.61 -13.88
C LEU A 256 22.50 16.78 -12.79
N HIS A 257 23.32 15.82 -13.21
CA HIS A 257 24.22 15.13 -12.32
C HIS A 257 25.24 16.16 -11.84
N ALA A 258 25.16 16.50 -10.56
CA ALA A 258 26.29 17.10 -9.88
C ALA A 258 27.42 16.05 -9.96
N GLU A 259 28.42 16.32 -10.76
CA GLU A 259 29.70 15.63 -10.71
C GLU A 259 30.32 15.88 -9.35
N SER A 260 30.30 14.87 -8.50
CA SER A 260 31.04 14.87 -7.24
C SER A 260 31.76 13.54 -7.09
N ALA A 261 33.07 13.58 -7.14
CA ALA A 261 34.05 12.62 -6.62
C ALA A 261 33.70 11.11 -6.76
N THR A 262 33.51 10.64 -7.99
CA THR A 262 33.11 9.26 -8.29
C THR A 262 34.26 8.25 -8.41
N GLY A 263 35.55 8.67 -8.17
CA GLY A 263 36.70 7.82 -8.43
C GLY A 263 36.80 6.56 -7.55
N ASN A 264 36.19 6.54 -6.36
CA ASN A 264 36.38 5.43 -5.39
C ASN A 264 35.24 4.41 -5.36
N LEU A 265 34.03 4.81 -5.70
CA LEU A 265 32.85 3.94 -5.62
C LEU A 265 32.70 2.97 -6.82
N GLN A 266 33.17 3.37 -8.00
CA GLN A 266 33.10 2.49 -9.18
C GLN A 266 33.89 1.18 -9.02
N ASN A 267 34.92 1.20 -8.17
CA ASN A 267 35.71 0.03 -7.82
C ASN A 267 35.09 -0.80 -6.65
N ALA A 268 34.08 -0.27 -6.00
CA ALA A 268 33.39 -0.91 -4.87
C ALA A 268 31.95 -1.31 -5.21
N VAL A 269 31.70 -1.66 -6.45
CA VAL A 269 30.45 -2.22 -6.98
C VAL A 269 30.76 -3.24 -8.07
N LEU A 270 29.78 -4.08 -8.41
CA LEU A 270 29.90 -4.91 -9.61
C LEU A 270 29.81 -4.05 -10.88
N PRO A 271 30.52 -4.43 -11.97
CA PRO A 271 30.33 -3.85 -13.29
C PRO A 271 28.83 -3.91 -13.67
N LYS A 272 28.35 -2.91 -14.41
CA LYS A 272 26.92 -2.73 -14.70
C LYS A 272 26.26 -4.01 -15.26
N GLU A 273 26.87 -4.63 -16.28
CA GLU A 273 26.35 -5.87 -16.88
C GLU A 273 26.28 -7.05 -15.89
N THR A 274 27.26 -7.12 -14.97
CA THR A 274 27.29 -8.16 -13.93
C THR A 274 26.25 -7.89 -12.85
N ALA A 275 26.04 -6.62 -12.48
CA ALA A 275 25.01 -6.21 -11.54
C ALA A 275 23.60 -6.45 -12.12
N GLU A 276 23.38 -6.25 -13.41
CA GLU A 276 22.14 -6.58 -14.11
C GLU A 276 21.83 -8.08 -14.00
N LYS A 277 22.81 -8.98 -14.23
CA LYS A 277 22.63 -10.42 -14.03
C LYS A 277 22.32 -10.79 -12.58
N PHE A 278 22.94 -10.11 -11.61
CA PHE A 278 22.56 -10.25 -10.20
C PHE A 278 21.11 -9.82 -9.96
N GLY A 279 20.68 -8.71 -10.57
CA GLY A 279 19.33 -8.19 -10.52
C GLY A 279 18.26 -9.12 -11.11
N GLU A 280 18.63 -9.99 -12.06
CA GLU A 280 17.73 -10.96 -12.68
C GLU A 280 17.44 -12.20 -11.82
N LEU A 281 18.24 -12.47 -10.78
CA LEU A 281 17.95 -13.55 -9.85
C LEU A 281 16.63 -13.31 -9.15
N HIS A 282 15.94 -14.38 -8.78
CA HIS A 282 14.72 -14.28 -7.96
C HIS A 282 15.05 -14.23 -6.47
N ILE A 283 14.27 -13.47 -5.73
CA ILE A 283 14.36 -13.30 -4.28
C ILE A 283 12.97 -13.37 -3.67
N LEU A 284 12.85 -13.98 -2.51
CA LEU A 284 11.67 -13.84 -1.66
C LEU A 284 11.75 -12.52 -0.89
N TYR A 285 10.96 -11.54 -1.28
CA TYR A 285 10.92 -10.21 -0.70
C TYR A 285 9.47 -9.75 -0.49
N ASN A 286 9.14 -9.29 0.72
CA ASN A 286 7.78 -8.93 1.12
C ASN A 286 6.76 -10.01 0.74
N ASP A 287 7.09 -11.26 1.08
CA ASP A 287 6.28 -12.46 0.81
C ASP A 287 5.93 -12.72 -0.67
N ARG A 288 6.74 -12.18 -1.57
CA ARG A 288 6.61 -12.38 -3.01
C ARG A 288 7.94 -12.80 -3.60
N ILE A 289 7.87 -13.69 -4.59
CA ILE A 289 9.01 -13.99 -5.42
C ILE A 289 9.09 -12.92 -6.51
N CYS A 290 10.18 -12.16 -6.52
CA CYS A 290 10.40 -11.09 -7.49
C CYS A 290 11.88 -11.04 -7.89
N PRO A 291 12.23 -10.33 -8.98
CA PRO A 291 13.64 -10.10 -9.31
C PRO A 291 14.38 -9.33 -8.20
N VAL A 292 15.64 -9.66 -7.96
CA VAL A 292 16.53 -8.92 -7.04
C VAL A 292 16.57 -7.44 -7.39
N GLN A 293 16.40 -7.07 -8.66
CA GLN A 293 16.23 -5.68 -9.10
C GLN A 293 15.11 -4.95 -8.36
N THR A 294 13.97 -5.60 -8.12
CA THR A 294 12.84 -4.99 -7.38
C THR A 294 13.26 -4.66 -5.94
N PHE A 295 13.94 -5.61 -5.28
CA PHE A 295 14.49 -5.39 -3.94
C PHE A 295 15.54 -4.26 -3.94
N ALA A 296 16.44 -4.22 -4.93
CA ALA A 296 17.46 -3.18 -5.06
C ALA A 296 16.84 -1.77 -5.21
N LEU A 297 15.80 -1.64 -6.05
CA LEU A 297 15.09 -0.36 -6.24
C LEU A 297 14.40 0.11 -4.96
N ASP A 298 13.76 -0.80 -4.23
CA ASP A 298 13.10 -0.49 -2.95
C ASP A 298 14.12 -0.15 -1.86
N PHE A 299 15.23 -0.88 -1.78
CA PHE A 299 16.34 -0.59 -0.89
C PHE A 299 16.88 0.83 -1.10
N CYS A 300 17.24 1.18 -2.34
CA CYS A 300 17.71 2.52 -2.67
C CYS A 300 16.69 3.60 -2.31
N LYS A 301 15.41 3.37 -2.65
CA LYS A 301 14.34 4.34 -2.36
C LYS A 301 14.10 4.50 -0.87
N LYS A 302 14.13 3.43 -0.08
CA LYS A 302 13.94 3.47 1.38
C LYS A 302 15.08 4.19 2.10
N ILE A 303 16.31 3.89 1.74
CA ILE A 303 17.49 4.37 2.47
C ILE A 303 17.91 5.75 1.97
N TYR A 304 18.11 5.90 0.65
CA TYR A 304 18.62 7.11 0.03
C TYR A 304 17.51 8.06 -0.43
N GLY A 305 16.36 7.54 -0.81
CA GLY A 305 15.22 8.33 -1.30
C GLY A 305 15.12 8.46 -2.82
N ALA A 306 16.03 7.85 -3.58
CA ALA A 306 16.02 7.78 -5.04
C ALA A 306 16.26 6.34 -5.53
N ARG A 307 16.07 6.08 -6.83
CA ARG A 307 16.24 4.75 -7.43
C ARG A 307 17.67 4.48 -7.93
N SER A 308 18.55 5.44 -7.83
CA SER A 308 19.97 5.38 -8.25
C SER A 308 20.80 6.23 -7.30
N TYR A 309 22.09 6.02 -7.26
CA TYR A 309 23.02 6.73 -6.41
C TYR A 309 24.27 7.12 -7.19
N GLN A 310 24.56 8.42 -7.32
CA GLN A 310 25.76 8.97 -7.99
C GLN A 310 26.08 8.30 -9.36
N GLY A 311 25.05 8.10 -10.20
CA GLY A 311 25.18 7.47 -11.51
C GLY A 311 25.22 5.94 -11.50
N LEU A 312 25.24 5.29 -10.33
CA LEU A 312 25.14 3.84 -10.17
C LEU A 312 23.69 3.38 -10.23
N THR A 313 23.44 2.24 -10.86
CA THR A 313 22.11 1.59 -10.86
C THR A 313 21.78 1.01 -9.47
N ALA A 314 20.52 0.73 -9.20
CA ALA A 314 20.11 0.14 -7.92
C ALA A 314 20.78 -1.21 -7.65
N GLU A 315 20.96 -2.03 -8.69
CA GLU A 315 21.64 -3.33 -8.62
C GLU A 315 23.12 -3.16 -8.30
N GLN A 316 23.78 -2.14 -8.85
CA GLN A 316 25.17 -1.81 -8.51
C GLN A 316 25.28 -1.37 -7.05
N VAL A 317 24.37 -0.51 -6.58
CA VAL A 317 24.32 -0.08 -5.17
C VAL A 317 24.12 -1.27 -4.24
N LEU A 318 23.14 -2.13 -4.54
CA LEU A 318 22.88 -3.35 -3.75
C LEU A 318 24.11 -4.24 -3.71
N SER A 319 24.78 -4.47 -4.86
CA SER A 319 26.01 -5.26 -4.93
C SER A 319 27.13 -4.64 -4.10
N GLY A 320 27.23 -3.31 -4.07
CA GLY A 320 28.16 -2.58 -3.23
C GLY A 320 27.96 -2.89 -1.73
N TRP A 321 26.74 -2.83 -1.26
CA TRP A 321 26.44 -3.15 0.13
C TRP A 321 26.66 -4.64 0.47
N VAL A 322 26.38 -5.55 -0.46
CA VAL A 322 26.57 -7.00 -0.27
C VAL A 322 28.04 -7.40 -0.26
N PHE A 323 28.83 -6.93 -1.22
CA PHE A 323 30.22 -7.40 -1.42
C PHE A 323 31.30 -6.45 -0.87
N TYR A 324 31.00 -5.16 -0.78
CA TYR A 324 31.92 -4.10 -0.35
C TYR A 324 31.39 -3.31 0.84
N GLY A 325 30.63 -3.93 1.72
CA GLY A 325 29.89 -3.29 2.81
C GLY A 325 30.74 -2.41 3.74
N ASN A 326 32.04 -2.69 3.93
CA ASN A 326 32.92 -1.84 4.74
C ASN A 326 33.25 -0.50 4.03
N THR A 327 33.41 -0.50 2.72
CA THR A 327 33.59 0.72 1.93
C THR A 327 32.31 1.53 1.94
N TRP A 328 31.17 0.88 1.69
CA TRP A 328 29.86 1.51 1.67
C TRP A 328 29.40 2.03 3.04
N ALA A 329 29.92 1.48 4.13
CA ALA A 329 29.60 1.97 5.49
C ALA A 329 30.08 3.41 5.73
N ASN A 330 31.03 3.92 4.95
CA ASN A 330 31.50 5.30 5.01
C ASN A 330 30.74 6.25 4.08
N GLU A 331 29.92 5.70 3.15
CA GLU A 331 29.20 6.51 2.18
C GLU A 331 27.98 7.22 2.79
N PRO A 332 27.74 8.51 2.46
CA PRO A 332 26.59 9.26 2.95
C PRO A 332 25.29 8.84 2.23
N PHE A 333 24.88 7.61 2.49
CA PHE A 333 23.77 6.96 1.78
C PHE A 333 22.44 7.00 2.53
N ILE A 334 22.45 7.21 3.86
CA ILE A 334 21.25 7.23 4.70
C ILE A 334 20.65 8.63 4.70
N LYS A 335 19.48 8.79 4.05
CA LYS A 335 18.76 10.07 4.04
C LYS A 335 18.19 10.38 5.41
N ILE A 336 18.51 11.54 5.94
CA ILE A 336 17.99 12.06 7.22
C ILE A 336 16.86 13.05 6.93
N LYS A 337 15.68 12.79 7.49
CA LYS A 337 14.57 13.73 7.39
C LYS A 337 14.84 14.97 8.24
N SER A 338 14.41 16.15 7.76
CA SER A 338 14.45 17.37 8.58
C SER A 338 13.58 17.21 9.83
N GLY A 339 14.09 17.66 10.98
CA GLY A 339 13.38 17.58 12.25
C GLY A 339 14.28 17.79 13.46
N GLU A 340 13.72 17.61 14.63
CA GLU A 340 14.36 17.91 15.91
C GLU A 340 15.64 17.11 16.15
N MET A 341 15.61 15.80 15.86
CA MET A 341 16.75 14.92 16.03
C MET A 341 17.93 15.31 15.13
N LYS A 342 17.64 15.64 13.85
CA LYS A 342 18.68 16.12 12.93
C LYS A 342 19.40 17.35 13.47
N THR A 343 18.65 18.29 14.05
CA THR A 343 19.20 19.52 14.63
C THR A 343 19.97 19.23 15.91
N ALA A 344 19.41 18.44 16.83
CA ALA A 344 20.01 18.13 18.12
C ALA A 344 21.34 17.35 17.99
N MET A 345 21.39 16.41 17.05
CA MET A 345 22.58 15.59 16.79
C MET A 345 23.51 16.17 15.70
N ASN A 346 23.18 17.34 15.16
CA ASN A 346 23.91 18.00 14.07
C ASN A 346 24.18 17.05 12.87
N LEU A 347 23.14 16.29 12.47
CA LEU A 347 23.26 15.33 11.37
C LEU A 347 23.16 16.02 10.00
N PRO A 348 23.94 15.59 9.00
CA PRO A 348 23.81 16.07 7.61
C PRO A 348 22.50 15.58 6.97
N ASP A 349 22.18 16.06 5.76
CA ASP A 349 21.03 15.56 4.97
C ASP A 349 21.17 14.07 4.61
N TYR A 350 22.38 13.62 4.43
CA TYR A 350 22.75 12.23 4.20
C TYR A 350 23.91 11.85 5.12
N ALA A 351 23.70 10.82 5.92
CA ALA A 351 24.69 10.28 6.85
C ALA A 351 25.24 8.94 6.36
N SER A 352 26.43 8.59 6.79
CA SER A 352 27.01 7.26 6.59
C SER A 352 26.52 6.31 7.70
N LEU A 353 26.63 4.99 7.46
CA LEU A 353 26.34 4.01 8.50
C LEU A 353 27.26 4.22 9.73
N ASN A 354 28.54 4.50 9.49
CA ASN A 354 29.53 4.72 10.54
C ASN A 354 29.26 5.98 11.39
N THR A 355 28.46 6.93 10.92
CA THR A 355 28.02 8.10 11.71
C THR A 355 27.28 7.68 12.99
N PHE A 356 26.57 6.54 12.95
CA PHE A 356 25.76 6.04 14.07
C PHE A 356 26.49 5.04 14.97
N PHE A 357 27.75 4.71 14.66
CA PHE A 357 28.57 3.79 15.45
C PHE A 357 29.86 4.47 15.85
N ASN A 358 29.93 4.94 17.09
CA ASN A 358 31.13 5.56 17.66
C ASN A 358 31.66 4.73 18.82
N ARG A 359 32.88 4.21 18.66
CA ARG A 359 33.55 3.40 19.70
C ARG A 359 33.86 4.20 20.97
N GLU A 360 34.11 5.51 20.85
CA GLU A 360 34.45 6.38 21.96
C GLU A 360 33.24 6.79 22.79
N MET A 361 32.03 6.80 22.20
CA MET A 361 30.77 7.18 22.84
C MET A 361 29.90 5.99 23.25
N GLY A 362 30.43 4.78 23.33
CA GLY A 362 29.70 3.60 23.81
C GLY A 362 28.94 2.81 22.73
N GLY A 363 29.32 2.94 21.47
CA GLY A 363 28.78 2.09 20.38
C GLY A 363 27.69 2.73 19.54
N TYR A 364 26.44 2.32 19.69
CA TYR A 364 25.32 2.79 18.88
C TYR A 364 24.72 4.09 19.40
N THR A 365 24.96 5.21 18.70
CA THR A 365 24.72 6.58 19.21
C THR A 365 23.25 6.94 19.39
N ILE A 366 22.32 6.29 18.66
CA ILE A 366 20.89 6.57 18.76
C ILE A 366 20.14 5.49 19.54
N GLY A 367 20.84 4.47 20.03
CA GLY A 367 20.21 3.27 20.64
C GLY A 367 19.31 3.58 21.84
N GLN A 368 19.71 4.54 22.69
CA GLN A 368 18.90 4.96 23.83
C GLN A 368 17.54 5.56 23.35
N TYR A 369 17.56 6.45 22.37
CA TYR A 369 16.35 7.12 21.87
C TYR A 369 15.41 6.14 21.16
N VAL A 370 15.96 5.14 20.49
CA VAL A 370 15.19 4.05 19.88
C VAL A 370 14.51 3.21 20.95
N GLN A 371 15.22 2.89 22.04
CA GLN A 371 14.66 2.15 23.16
C GLN A 371 13.55 2.94 23.88
N GLU A 372 13.75 4.23 24.09
CA GLU A 372 12.76 5.14 24.66
C GLU A 372 11.49 5.22 23.80
N TYR A 373 11.62 5.24 22.47
CA TYR A 373 10.50 5.17 21.54
C TYR A 373 9.66 3.91 21.74
N TYR A 374 10.30 2.74 21.77
CA TYR A 374 9.60 1.47 21.98
C TYR A 374 9.04 1.31 23.39
N ASN A 375 9.58 2.02 24.36
CA ASN A 375 9.06 2.09 25.73
C ASN A 375 7.90 3.08 25.92
N GLY A 376 7.47 3.76 24.83
CA GLY A 376 6.27 4.61 24.82
C GLY A 376 6.51 6.12 24.66
N GLN A 377 7.76 6.60 24.56
CA GLN A 377 8.06 7.99 24.23
C GLN A 377 7.96 8.23 22.71
N GLN A 378 6.73 8.42 22.22
CA GLN A 378 6.44 8.52 20.79
C GLN A 378 6.36 9.97 20.28
N ASP A 379 7.17 10.88 20.82
CA ASP A 379 7.32 12.22 20.27
C ASP A 379 8.10 12.23 18.93
N LYS A 380 8.14 13.38 18.27
CA LYS A 380 8.75 13.51 16.95
C LYS A 380 10.25 13.22 16.93
N PHE A 381 10.95 13.51 18.03
CA PHE A 381 12.39 13.26 18.14
C PHE A 381 12.67 11.75 18.17
N HIS A 382 11.98 11.01 19.07
CA HIS A 382 12.13 9.57 19.22
C HIS A 382 11.59 8.80 18.00
N GLN A 383 10.52 9.29 17.37
CA GLN A 383 10.03 8.74 16.11
C GLN A 383 11.07 8.84 14.97
N GLN A 384 11.81 9.96 14.92
CA GLN A 384 12.91 10.11 13.94
C GLN A 384 14.08 9.17 14.24
N ALA A 385 14.38 8.92 15.52
CA ALA A 385 15.37 7.92 15.90
C ALA A 385 14.97 6.53 15.40
N ALA A 386 13.72 6.11 15.63
CA ALA A 386 13.19 4.84 15.16
C ALA A 386 13.16 4.75 13.62
N ASP A 387 12.83 5.83 12.90
CA ASP A 387 12.90 5.89 11.44
C ASP A 387 14.32 5.66 10.91
N ILE A 388 15.33 6.24 11.56
CA ILE A 388 16.75 6.06 11.20
C ILE A 388 17.21 4.65 11.54
N ASP A 389 16.86 4.15 12.73
CA ASP A 389 17.16 2.78 13.16
C ASP A 389 16.60 1.75 12.16
N GLY A 390 15.35 1.90 11.73
CA GLY A 390 14.76 1.01 10.73
C GLY A 390 15.55 0.97 9.40
N LYS A 391 16.17 2.08 8.97
CA LYS A 391 17.05 2.09 7.80
C LYS A 391 18.38 1.38 8.08
N ILE A 392 18.94 1.59 9.26
CA ILE A 392 20.18 0.94 9.69
C ILE A 392 19.97 -0.57 9.78
N GLN A 393 18.86 -1.03 10.35
CA GLN A 393 18.52 -2.46 10.44
C GLN A 393 18.45 -3.11 9.04
N ILE A 394 17.80 -2.46 8.07
CA ILE A 394 17.75 -2.98 6.69
C ILE A 394 19.15 -3.13 6.09
N ILE A 395 20.05 -2.16 6.33
CA ILE A 395 21.44 -2.25 5.87
C ILE A 395 22.19 -3.38 6.58
N MET A 396 22.02 -3.53 7.89
CA MET A 396 22.69 -4.56 8.66
C MET A 396 22.23 -5.97 8.25
N GLU A 397 20.92 -6.19 8.12
CA GLU A 397 20.37 -7.45 7.61
C GLU A 397 20.89 -7.83 6.22
N LEU A 398 21.03 -6.81 5.33
CA LEU A 398 21.61 -7.04 4.01
C LEU A 398 23.08 -7.44 4.10
N ARG A 399 23.87 -6.76 4.91
CA ARG A 399 25.31 -7.04 5.11
C ARG A 399 25.55 -8.41 5.75
N GLU A 400 24.66 -8.83 6.65
CA GLU A 400 24.70 -10.15 7.28
C GLU A 400 24.18 -11.27 6.35
N GLY A 401 23.53 -10.89 5.24
CA GLY A 401 22.96 -11.83 4.27
C GLY A 401 21.58 -12.34 4.62
N ILE A 402 20.96 -11.85 5.71
CA ILE A 402 19.62 -12.29 6.18
C ILE A 402 18.55 -11.98 5.14
N SER A 403 18.64 -10.80 4.53
CA SER A 403 17.67 -10.34 3.52
C SER A 403 17.83 -11.04 2.16
N LEU A 404 18.93 -11.78 1.92
CA LEU A 404 19.24 -12.43 0.63
C LEU A 404 18.60 -13.81 0.50
N LYS A 405 17.28 -13.89 0.57
CA LYS A 405 16.52 -15.14 0.40
C LYS A 405 16.39 -15.49 -1.08
N VAL A 406 17.50 -15.87 -1.70
CA VAL A 406 17.61 -16.17 -3.13
C VAL A 406 17.81 -17.67 -3.44
N LEU A 407 17.78 -18.53 -2.43
CA LEU A 407 18.14 -19.96 -2.55
C LEU A 407 16.92 -20.84 -2.25
N PRO A 408 16.12 -21.21 -3.29
CA PRO A 408 14.94 -22.04 -3.11
C PRO A 408 15.32 -23.51 -2.85
N TYR A 409 14.48 -24.19 -2.06
CA TYR A 409 14.54 -25.63 -1.87
C TYR A 409 13.12 -26.20 -1.76
N THR A 410 12.78 -27.19 -2.58
CA THR A 410 11.49 -27.87 -2.57
C THR A 410 11.55 -29.15 -1.76
N PHE A 411 10.76 -29.24 -0.70
CA PHE A 411 10.73 -30.40 0.19
C PHE A 411 9.98 -31.57 -0.44
N THR A 412 10.61 -32.74 -0.49
CA THR A 412 10.00 -34.00 -1.00
C THR A 412 9.16 -34.73 0.04
N LYS A 413 9.29 -34.39 1.34
CA LYS A 413 8.59 -34.99 2.47
C LYS A 413 8.09 -33.92 3.43
N ASN A 414 7.06 -34.24 4.23
CA ASN A 414 6.62 -33.37 5.31
C ASN A 414 7.69 -33.21 6.39
N VAL A 415 8.00 -31.98 6.76
CA VAL A 415 9.10 -31.64 7.64
C VAL A 415 8.64 -30.66 8.71
N LYS A 416 9.15 -30.78 9.93
CA LYS A 416 8.93 -29.80 11.00
C LYS A 416 9.81 -28.57 10.75
N ALA A 417 9.20 -27.39 10.68
CA ALA A 417 9.94 -26.15 10.53
C ALA A 417 10.80 -25.85 11.78
N THR A 418 11.92 -25.14 11.55
CA THR A 418 12.93 -24.94 12.62
C THR A 418 12.54 -23.84 13.60
N LYS A 419 11.63 -22.90 13.22
CA LYS A 419 11.34 -21.70 14.03
C LYS A 419 10.04 -21.74 14.86
N ASP A 420 8.98 -22.40 14.40
CA ASP A 420 7.61 -22.19 14.92
C ASP A 420 6.77 -23.47 15.08
N HIS A 421 7.39 -24.61 15.18
CA HIS A 421 6.73 -25.91 15.27
C HIS A 421 5.69 -26.21 14.14
N SER A 422 5.63 -25.36 13.10
CA SER A 422 4.81 -25.59 11.92
C SER A 422 5.36 -26.75 11.07
N PHE A 423 4.48 -27.39 10.27
CA PHE A 423 4.90 -28.43 9.36
C PHE A 423 4.97 -27.89 7.92
N ILE A 424 6.14 -28.05 7.29
CA ILE A 424 6.32 -27.80 5.84
C ILE A 424 5.82 -29.04 5.10
N LYS A 425 4.83 -28.90 4.26
CA LYS A 425 4.27 -30.00 3.47
C LYS A 425 5.22 -30.40 2.33
N ALA A 426 5.20 -31.67 1.94
CA ALA A 426 5.85 -32.14 0.72
C ALA A 426 5.33 -31.33 -0.49
N GLY A 427 6.23 -30.98 -1.41
CA GLY A 427 5.94 -30.13 -2.56
C GLY A 427 5.99 -28.61 -2.28
N THR A 428 6.24 -28.21 -1.02
CA THR A 428 6.41 -26.77 -0.69
C THR A 428 7.83 -26.31 -0.97
N THR A 429 7.99 -25.21 -1.70
CA THR A 429 9.27 -24.54 -1.92
C THR A 429 9.50 -23.47 -0.86
N THR A 430 10.63 -23.51 -0.19
CA THR A 430 11.06 -22.50 0.80
C THR A 430 12.31 -21.80 0.30
N TRP A 431 12.35 -20.47 0.43
CA TRP A 431 13.49 -19.64 0.02
C TRP A 431 14.38 -19.34 1.20
N PHE A 432 15.63 -19.71 1.11
CA PHE A 432 16.63 -19.54 2.16
C PHE A 432 17.61 -18.42 1.84
N SER A 433 18.06 -17.75 2.89
CA SER A 433 19.28 -16.94 2.88
C SER A 433 20.51 -17.82 3.20
N PRO A 434 21.72 -17.34 2.89
CA PRO A 434 22.96 -18.07 3.21
C PRO A 434 23.16 -18.36 4.70
N VAL A 435 22.53 -17.57 5.57
CA VAL A 435 22.69 -17.60 7.02
C VAL A 435 21.52 -18.25 7.77
N ASP A 436 20.49 -18.67 7.05
CA ASP A 436 19.33 -19.31 7.66
C ASP A 436 19.67 -20.67 8.29
N LYS A 437 19.02 -21.00 9.41
CA LYS A 437 19.07 -22.34 9.99
C LYS A 437 18.26 -23.29 9.11
N LEU A 438 18.97 -24.15 8.38
CA LEU A 438 18.35 -25.13 7.50
C LEU A 438 17.73 -26.28 8.30
N PRO A 439 16.51 -26.75 7.94
CA PRO A 439 15.93 -27.98 8.47
C PRO A 439 16.82 -29.18 8.15
N GLN A 440 16.83 -30.20 9.04
CA GLN A 440 17.63 -31.42 8.84
C GLN A 440 17.26 -32.22 7.58
N ALA A 441 16.06 -31.99 7.04
CA ALA A 441 15.59 -32.66 5.83
C ALA A 441 16.11 -32.03 4.53
N VAL A 442 16.85 -30.92 4.58
CA VAL A 442 17.55 -30.38 3.42
C VAL A 442 18.73 -31.31 3.11
N GLU A 443 18.80 -31.82 1.89
CA GLU A 443 19.88 -32.69 1.47
C GLU A 443 21.25 -32.03 1.63
N GLN A 444 22.23 -32.80 2.07
CA GLN A 444 23.56 -32.30 2.43
C GLN A 444 24.24 -31.48 1.32
N GLN A 445 24.08 -31.90 0.06
CA GLN A 445 24.65 -31.16 -1.07
C GLN A 445 24.00 -29.76 -1.23
N HIS A 446 22.64 -29.67 -1.11
CA HIS A 446 21.93 -28.41 -1.16
C HIS A 446 22.26 -27.53 0.05
N ALA A 447 22.36 -28.11 1.23
CA ALA A 447 22.75 -27.39 2.44
C ALA A 447 24.16 -26.77 2.33
N LEU A 448 25.11 -27.50 1.78
CA LEU A 448 26.46 -26.98 1.52
C LEU A 448 26.45 -25.87 0.45
N TYR A 449 25.67 -26.03 -0.60
CA TYR A 449 25.51 -25.00 -1.62
C TYR A 449 24.91 -23.71 -1.02
N ILE A 450 23.79 -23.81 -0.31
CA ILE A 450 23.13 -22.67 0.30
C ILE A 450 24.08 -21.89 1.22
N ARG A 451 24.86 -22.56 2.05
CA ARG A 451 25.77 -21.94 3.00
C ARG A 451 27.00 -21.29 2.38
N ASN A 452 27.52 -21.86 1.29
CA ASN A 452 28.84 -21.51 0.77
C ASN A 452 28.83 -20.67 -0.51
N VAL A 453 27.71 -20.64 -1.26
CA VAL A 453 27.65 -19.99 -2.57
C VAL A 453 28.06 -18.51 -2.53
N PHE A 454 27.58 -17.76 -1.56
CA PHE A 454 27.93 -16.34 -1.42
C PHE A 454 29.37 -16.12 -0.94
N SER A 455 29.93 -17.02 -0.14
CA SER A 455 31.33 -16.96 0.28
C SER A 455 32.27 -17.17 -0.91
N LEU A 456 31.97 -18.16 -1.77
CA LEU A 456 32.71 -18.42 -3.00
C LEU A 456 32.59 -17.25 -3.97
N LEU A 457 31.39 -16.75 -4.18
CA LEU A 457 31.10 -15.60 -5.03
C LEU A 457 31.88 -14.36 -4.57
N ASN A 458 31.90 -14.07 -3.25
CA ASN A 458 32.63 -12.96 -2.68
C ASN A 458 34.15 -13.06 -2.93
N GLY A 459 34.70 -14.28 -2.93
CA GLY A 459 36.10 -14.52 -3.28
C GLY A 459 36.42 -14.09 -4.72
N ASP A 460 35.59 -14.49 -5.69
CA ASP A 460 35.76 -14.12 -7.10
C ASP A 460 35.48 -12.65 -7.36
N VAL A 461 34.50 -12.03 -6.66
CA VAL A 461 34.23 -10.59 -6.73
C VAL A 461 35.45 -9.79 -6.27
N LYS A 462 36.03 -10.13 -5.11
CA LYS A 462 37.23 -9.45 -4.57
C LYS A 462 38.48 -9.66 -5.44
N ALA A 463 38.57 -10.80 -6.13
CA ALA A 463 39.64 -11.08 -7.08
C ALA A 463 39.45 -10.39 -8.44
N GLY A 464 38.30 -9.71 -8.67
CA GLY A 464 37.97 -9.05 -9.93
C GLY A 464 37.64 -10.00 -11.08
N ASN A 465 37.35 -11.27 -10.79
CA ASN A 465 37.06 -12.32 -11.79
C ASN A 465 35.62 -12.22 -12.35
N THR A 466 35.33 -11.15 -13.08
CA THR A 466 33.98 -10.83 -13.61
C THR A 466 33.39 -11.98 -14.43
N SER A 467 34.18 -12.69 -15.23
CA SER A 467 33.70 -13.84 -16.01
C SER A 467 33.17 -14.96 -15.13
N ARG A 468 33.88 -15.32 -14.05
CA ARG A 468 33.45 -16.36 -13.10
C ARG A 468 32.21 -15.90 -12.31
N VAL A 469 32.18 -14.65 -11.88
CA VAL A 469 31.01 -14.05 -11.21
C VAL A 469 29.77 -14.14 -12.09
N ASN A 470 29.89 -13.79 -13.38
CA ASN A 470 28.81 -13.94 -14.34
C ASN A 470 28.34 -15.39 -14.51
N GLU A 471 29.28 -16.33 -14.57
CA GLU A 471 28.97 -17.77 -14.64
C GLU A 471 28.24 -18.26 -13.39
N PHE A 472 28.63 -17.78 -12.21
CA PHE A 472 27.93 -18.06 -10.96
C PHE A 472 26.48 -17.59 -10.99
N PHE A 473 26.19 -16.37 -11.42
CA PHE A 473 24.82 -15.88 -11.51
C PHE A 473 23.97 -16.69 -12.50
N VAL A 474 24.53 -17.08 -13.63
CA VAL A 474 23.83 -17.98 -14.59
C VAL A 474 23.51 -19.33 -13.94
N LYS A 475 24.47 -19.93 -13.22
CA LYS A 475 24.25 -21.18 -12.50
C LYS A 475 23.23 -21.04 -11.36
N MET A 476 23.28 -19.94 -10.62
CA MET A 476 22.29 -19.66 -9.59
C MET A 476 20.88 -19.52 -10.17
N LYS A 477 20.73 -18.81 -11.29
CA LYS A 477 19.43 -18.67 -11.96
C LYS A 477 18.89 -20.03 -12.41
N LYS A 478 19.73 -20.85 -13.02
CA LYS A 478 19.36 -22.23 -13.39
C LYS A 478 19.00 -23.11 -12.19
N TYR A 479 19.72 -22.94 -11.06
CA TYR A 479 19.37 -23.60 -9.80
C TYR A 479 18.00 -23.18 -9.30
N GLN A 480 17.69 -21.87 -9.35
CA GLN A 480 16.38 -21.36 -8.97
C GLN A 480 15.25 -21.94 -9.82
N GLU A 481 15.43 -22.00 -11.15
CA GLU A 481 14.46 -22.56 -12.10
C GLU A 481 14.18 -24.06 -11.84
N VAL A 482 15.20 -24.83 -11.49
CA VAL A 482 15.04 -26.27 -11.21
C VAL A 482 14.47 -26.53 -9.82
N SER A 483 14.80 -25.69 -8.83
CA SER A 483 14.46 -25.91 -7.41
C SER A 483 13.18 -25.22 -6.97
N SER A 484 12.61 -24.33 -7.78
CA SER A 484 11.35 -23.63 -7.46
C SER A 484 10.10 -24.26 -8.11
N GLY A 485 10.24 -25.24 -8.98
CA GLY A 485 9.14 -25.95 -9.65
C GLY A 485 8.70 -25.21 -10.89
#